data_88c0b6621bc27568e39c4b20df870666
#
_entry.id   88c0b6621bc27568e39c4b20df870666
#
_cell.length_a   1.000
_cell.length_b   1.000
_cell.length_c   1.000
_cell.angle_alpha   90.00
_cell.angle_beta   90.00
_cell.angle_gamma   90.00
#
_symmetry.space_group_name_H-M   'P 1'
#
loop_
_entity.id
_entity.type
_entity.pdbx_description
1 polymer ?
#
loop_
_entity_poly.entity_id
_entity_poly.type
_entity_poly.pdbx_seq_one_letter_code
_entity_poly.pdbx_strand_id
1 'polypeptide(L)'
;MMPYYVGIDGGGTKTAVELRTRGSAAHSRAVFGPLNCNSDRTAAAKALTDTLAWLAAQPEGLAGCDGLCIGSAGISNPDAYNFIQDIIRAGGYTGPLQIVGDQVTALAGALGQPVGTVLIAGTGSICYARTADGREARSGGWGHLFDDEGSAYALGRDILRAVVRAADGRAPATALTELVAQRLGAPGVQPVIRFTYAPTTTKKEIAALAPLLDPALQQGDAAAQAIIAHAADELTQMAAAAMQPLGLQTGSMALLGSVLQKNETLRAAVITRLTAQFPTLTFPEPVGDAADGAAVMAENG
;
A
#
# COMPACT_ATOMS: atom_id res chain seq x y z
N MET A 1 10.77 -9.13 -34.22
CA MET A 1 10.69 -9.15 -32.76
C MET A 1 9.68 -8.09 -32.34
N MET A 2 8.75 -8.43 -31.47
CA MET A 2 7.82 -7.42 -30.96
C MET A 2 8.41 -6.86 -29.67
N PRO A 3 8.59 -5.54 -29.57
CA PRO A 3 9.09 -4.92 -28.35
C PRO A 3 8.12 -5.13 -27.19
N TYR A 4 8.67 -5.18 -25.98
CA TYR A 4 7.89 -5.32 -24.77
C TYR A 4 8.25 -4.28 -23.72
N TYR A 5 7.36 -4.05 -22.76
CA TYR A 5 7.52 -3.16 -21.63
C TYR A 5 7.44 -3.93 -20.33
N VAL A 6 8.17 -3.50 -19.33
CA VAL A 6 8.23 -4.16 -18.04
C VAL A 6 7.86 -3.22 -16.92
N GLY A 7 6.88 -3.63 -16.12
CA GLY A 7 6.52 -3.02 -14.85
C GLY A 7 6.97 -3.87 -13.67
N ILE A 8 7.59 -3.25 -12.68
CA ILE A 8 8.04 -3.90 -11.45
C ILE A 8 7.42 -3.18 -10.26
N ASP A 9 6.71 -3.93 -9.42
CA ASP A 9 6.24 -3.48 -8.11
C ASP A 9 7.12 -4.10 -7.01
N GLY A 10 8.01 -3.30 -6.46
CA GLY A 10 8.99 -3.68 -5.45
C GLY A 10 8.49 -3.46 -4.03
N GLY A 11 7.88 -4.47 -3.45
CA GLY A 11 7.36 -4.45 -2.09
C GLY A 11 8.31 -4.99 -1.02
N GLY A 12 7.94 -4.80 0.25
CA GLY A 12 8.71 -5.29 1.41
C GLY A 12 8.67 -6.80 1.64
N THR A 13 7.88 -7.56 0.88
CA THR A 13 7.75 -9.03 1.01
C THR A 13 7.93 -9.78 -0.30
N LYS A 14 7.65 -9.16 -1.41
CA LYS A 14 7.77 -9.71 -2.76
C LYS A 14 7.98 -8.60 -3.77
N THR A 15 8.50 -8.97 -4.94
CA THR A 15 8.57 -8.14 -6.14
C THR A 15 7.68 -8.77 -7.19
N ALA A 16 6.65 -8.07 -7.64
CA ALA A 16 5.80 -8.48 -8.74
C ALA A 16 6.30 -7.86 -10.04
N VAL A 17 6.37 -8.64 -11.10
CA VAL A 17 6.83 -8.21 -12.43
C VAL A 17 5.73 -8.49 -13.44
N GLU A 18 5.40 -7.49 -14.24
CA GLU A 18 4.49 -7.55 -15.38
C GLU A 18 5.25 -7.24 -16.66
N LEU A 19 5.22 -8.15 -17.63
CA LEU A 19 5.72 -7.95 -18.98
C LEU A 19 4.55 -7.84 -19.95
N ARG A 20 4.49 -6.77 -20.73
CA ARG A 20 3.48 -6.52 -21.76
C ARG A 20 4.09 -6.36 -23.12
N THR A 21 3.59 -7.11 -24.11
CA THR A 21 4.01 -6.97 -25.49
C THR A 21 3.22 -5.85 -26.17
N ARG A 22 3.91 -4.94 -26.84
CA ARG A 22 3.31 -3.80 -27.53
C ARG A 22 2.23 -4.26 -28.54
N GLY A 23 1.04 -3.65 -28.43
CA GLY A 23 -0.07 -3.95 -29.35
C GLY A 23 -0.67 -5.34 -29.21
N SER A 24 -0.37 -6.06 -28.15
CA SER A 24 -0.89 -7.41 -27.87
C SER A 24 -1.58 -7.43 -26.50
N ALA A 25 -2.60 -8.28 -26.38
CA ALA A 25 -3.15 -8.63 -25.06
C ALA A 25 -2.30 -9.65 -24.31
N ALA A 26 -1.23 -10.16 -24.93
CA ALA A 26 -0.32 -11.10 -24.29
C ALA A 26 0.53 -10.40 -23.22
N HIS A 27 0.52 -10.99 -22.04
CA HIS A 27 1.33 -10.54 -20.89
C HIS A 27 1.91 -11.74 -20.17
N SER A 28 3.01 -11.54 -19.45
CA SER A 28 3.64 -12.54 -18.61
C SER A 28 3.96 -11.97 -17.26
N ARG A 29 3.79 -12.77 -16.22
CA ARG A 29 4.03 -12.36 -14.83
C ARG A 29 5.07 -13.25 -14.16
N ALA A 30 5.85 -12.63 -13.28
CA ALA A 30 6.75 -13.32 -12.37
C ALA A 30 6.71 -12.67 -10.98
N VAL A 31 7.12 -13.46 -9.97
CA VAL A 31 7.21 -12.96 -8.58
C VAL A 31 8.56 -13.39 -8.03
N PHE A 32 9.28 -12.43 -7.43
CA PHE A 32 10.58 -12.63 -6.82
C PHE A 32 10.57 -12.21 -5.33
N GLY A 33 11.71 -12.29 -4.68
CA GLY A 33 11.90 -11.87 -3.29
C GLY A 33 11.61 -10.40 -3.05
N PRO A 34 11.76 -9.91 -1.80
CA PRO A 34 11.46 -8.54 -1.44
C PRO A 34 12.41 -7.53 -2.10
N LEU A 35 11.88 -6.37 -2.49
CA LEU A 35 12.64 -5.24 -3.01
C LEU A 35 12.39 -4.01 -2.11
N ASN A 36 13.02 -3.99 -0.94
CA ASN A 36 13.05 -2.84 -0.06
C ASN A 36 14.49 -2.57 0.37
N CYS A 37 15.15 -1.66 -0.35
CA CYS A 37 16.55 -1.31 -0.16
C CYS A 37 16.87 -0.70 1.21
N ASN A 38 15.87 -0.18 1.92
CA ASN A 38 16.05 0.42 3.24
C ASN A 38 16.03 -0.64 4.36
N SER A 39 15.45 -1.82 4.12
CA SER A 39 15.38 -2.90 5.12
C SER A 39 16.40 -4.01 4.89
N ASP A 40 16.61 -4.45 3.64
CA ASP A 40 17.54 -5.51 3.30
C ASP A 40 18.07 -5.34 1.86
N ARG A 41 19.25 -4.72 1.74
CA ARG A 41 19.91 -4.51 0.43
C ARG A 41 20.32 -5.80 -0.25
N THR A 42 20.67 -6.84 0.49
CA THR A 42 21.09 -8.13 -0.08
C THR A 42 19.89 -8.83 -0.74
N ALA A 43 18.77 -8.89 -0.04
CA ALA A 43 17.54 -9.45 -0.60
C ALA A 43 17.04 -8.63 -1.80
N ALA A 44 17.11 -7.30 -1.72
CA ALA A 44 16.72 -6.41 -2.82
C ALA A 44 17.61 -6.59 -4.05
N ALA A 45 18.94 -6.71 -3.89
CA ALA A 45 19.87 -6.98 -4.97
C ALA A 45 19.55 -8.33 -5.65
N LYS A 46 19.29 -9.35 -4.84
CA LYS A 46 18.91 -10.68 -5.35
C LYS A 46 17.62 -10.61 -6.16
N ALA A 47 16.58 -9.94 -5.67
CA ALA A 47 15.30 -9.81 -6.36
C ALA A 47 15.46 -9.12 -7.73
N LEU A 48 16.25 -8.05 -7.80
CA LEU A 48 16.56 -7.36 -9.06
C LEU A 48 17.37 -8.23 -10.03
N THR A 49 18.39 -8.94 -9.52
CA THR A 49 19.19 -9.85 -10.35
C THR A 49 18.37 -11.00 -10.89
N ASP A 50 17.52 -11.62 -10.06
CA ASP A 50 16.62 -12.69 -10.49
C ASP A 50 15.61 -12.18 -11.54
N THR A 51 15.10 -10.95 -11.37
CA THR A 51 14.22 -10.31 -12.36
C THR A 51 14.94 -10.11 -13.69
N LEU A 52 16.16 -9.58 -13.69
CA LEU A 52 16.95 -9.39 -14.92
C LEU A 52 17.27 -10.72 -15.61
N ALA A 53 17.59 -11.77 -14.84
CA ALA A 53 17.82 -13.12 -15.39
C ALA A 53 16.55 -13.67 -16.04
N TRP A 54 15.38 -13.46 -15.42
CA TRP A 54 14.09 -13.85 -15.99
C TRP A 54 13.78 -13.09 -17.30
N LEU A 55 14.06 -11.77 -17.34
CA LEU A 55 13.91 -10.98 -18.56
C LEU A 55 14.87 -11.39 -19.66
N ALA A 56 16.12 -11.70 -19.32
CA ALA A 56 17.12 -12.18 -20.29
C ALA A 56 16.74 -13.54 -20.90
N ALA A 57 15.96 -14.35 -20.19
CA ALA A 57 15.46 -15.65 -20.66
C ALA A 57 14.20 -15.52 -21.55
N GLN A 58 13.61 -14.33 -21.69
CA GLN A 58 12.51 -14.11 -22.64
C GLN A 58 13.01 -14.22 -24.09
N PRO A 59 12.17 -14.57 -25.06
CA PRO A 59 12.58 -14.76 -26.47
C PRO A 59 13.34 -13.56 -27.06
N GLU A 60 12.97 -12.33 -26.69
CA GLU A 60 13.59 -11.09 -27.15
C GLU A 60 14.77 -10.65 -26.26
N GLY A 61 14.97 -11.29 -25.10
CA GLY A 61 15.99 -10.94 -24.13
C GLY A 61 15.87 -9.50 -23.63
N LEU A 62 16.87 -9.01 -22.90
CA LEU A 62 16.88 -7.62 -22.42
C LEU A 62 16.87 -6.57 -23.54
N ALA A 63 17.40 -6.92 -24.71
CA ALA A 63 17.44 -6.04 -25.88
C ALA A 63 16.04 -5.75 -26.48
N GLY A 64 15.07 -6.62 -26.24
CA GLY A 64 13.68 -6.44 -26.66
C GLY A 64 12.84 -5.60 -25.70
N CYS A 65 13.38 -5.21 -24.54
CA CYS A 65 12.70 -4.40 -23.56
C CYS A 65 12.83 -2.92 -23.91
N ASP A 66 11.76 -2.33 -24.44
CA ASP A 66 11.71 -0.92 -24.89
C ASP A 66 11.53 0.07 -23.73
N GLY A 67 11.09 -0.39 -22.56
CA GLY A 67 10.93 0.45 -21.36
C GLY A 67 10.78 -0.39 -20.10
N LEU A 68 11.37 0.09 -19.00
CA LEU A 68 11.31 -0.53 -17.69
C LEU A 68 10.94 0.51 -16.65
N CYS A 69 9.87 0.25 -15.89
CA CYS A 69 9.46 1.09 -14.76
C CYS A 69 9.47 0.26 -13.47
N ILE A 70 10.06 0.81 -12.41
CA ILE A 70 10.15 0.19 -11.09
C ILE A 70 9.47 1.10 -10.08
N GLY A 71 8.37 0.63 -9.46
CA GLY A 71 7.81 1.20 -8.26
C GLY A 71 8.46 0.58 -7.03
N SER A 72 9.00 1.39 -6.12
CA SER A 72 9.61 0.86 -4.90
C SER A 72 9.36 1.78 -3.70
N ALA A 73 9.06 1.16 -2.54
CA ALA A 73 8.95 1.89 -1.29
C ALA A 73 10.29 2.52 -0.87
N GLY A 74 10.21 3.74 -0.32
CA GLY A 74 11.38 4.42 0.25
C GLY A 74 12.35 5.01 -0.76
N ILE A 75 11.94 5.16 -2.02
CA ILE A 75 12.76 5.67 -3.12
C ILE A 75 13.08 7.17 -3.00
N SER A 76 12.42 7.89 -2.10
CA SER A 76 12.79 9.27 -1.75
C SER A 76 14.18 9.39 -1.13
N ASN A 77 14.77 8.27 -0.69
CA ASN A 77 16.19 8.19 -0.32
C ASN A 77 17.03 8.05 -1.61
N PRO A 78 17.92 9.03 -1.95
CA PRO A 78 18.75 8.96 -3.14
C PRO A 78 19.63 7.70 -3.21
N ASP A 79 20.08 7.19 -2.06
CA ASP A 79 20.89 5.97 -2.00
C ASP A 79 20.11 4.73 -2.45
N ALA A 80 18.79 4.68 -2.20
CA ALA A 80 17.94 3.59 -2.66
C ALA A 80 17.71 3.68 -4.18
N TYR A 81 17.52 4.89 -4.70
CA TYR A 81 17.39 5.13 -6.13
C TYR A 81 18.65 4.68 -6.88
N ASN A 82 19.81 5.18 -6.49
CA ASN A 82 21.10 4.85 -7.12
C ASN A 82 21.39 3.35 -7.04
N PHE A 83 21.13 2.72 -5.90
CA PHE A 83 21.31 1.29 -5.72
C PHE A 83 20.49 0.45 -6.72
N ILE A 84 19.22 0.79 -6.93
CA ILE A 84 18.38 0.10 -7.92
C ILE A 84 18.92 0.35 -9.34
N GLN A 85 19.22 1.60 -9.68
CA GLN A 85 19.72 1.99 -10.99
C GLN A 85 21.02 1.26 -11.32
N ASP A 86 21.97 1.20 -10.39
CA ASP A 86 23.27 0.57 -10.59
C ASP A 86 23.15 -0.92 -10.87
N ILE A 87 22.28 -1.65 -10.14
CA ILE A 87 22.05 -3.07 -10.36
C ILE A 87 21.40 -3.31 -11.74
N ILE A 88 20.40 -2.51 -12.11
CA ILE A 88 19.73 -2.65 -13.41
C ILE A 88 20.74 -2.40 -14.56
N ARG A 89 21.58 -1.37 -14.44
CA ARG A 89 22.59 -1.04 -15.44
C ARG A 89 23.72 -2.07 -15.51
N ALA A 90 24.22 -2.50 -14.34
CA ALA A 90 25.24 -3.56 -14.27
C ALA A 90 24.74 -4.90 -14.80
N GLY A 91 23.43 -5.19 -14.70
CA GLY A 91 22.78 -6.37 -15.25
C GLY A 91 22.53 -6.32 -16.75
N GLY A 92 22.99 -5.26 -17.46
CA GLY A 92 23.02 -5.14 -18.91
C GLY A 92 21.80 -4.47 -19.53
N TYR A 93 20.83 -3.97 -18.76
CA TYR A 93 19.74 -3.19 -19.31
C TYR A 93 20.18 -1.75 -19.62
N THR A 94 20.07 -1.33 -20.87
CA THR A 94 20.53 -0.01 -21.36
C THR A 94 19.37 0.89 -21.83
N GLY A 95 18.14 0.36 -21.90
CA GLY A 95 16.95 1.06 -22.36
C GLY A 95 16.44 2.14 -21.38
N PRO A 96 15.31 2.79 -21.70
CA PRO A 96 14.61 3.74 -20.84
C PRO A 96 14.27 3.10 -19.50
N LEU A 97 14.62 3.78 -18.40
CA LEU A 97 14.41 3.32 -17.04
C LEU A 97 13.74 4.41 -16.21
N GLN A 98 12.57 4.10 -15.66
CA GLN A 98 11.90 4.93 -14.67
C GLN A 98 11.98 4.22 -13.31
N ILE A 99 12.35 4.95 -12.26
CA ILE A 99 12.34 4.46 -10.88
C ILE A 99 11.51 5.48 -10.08
N VAL A 100 10.38 5.03 -9.54
CA VAL A 100 9.38 5.89 -8.87
C VAL A 100 8.95 5.28 -7.53
N GLY A 101 8.24 6.07 -6.72
CA GLY A 101 7.60 5.54 -5.51
C GLY A 101 6.51 4.51 -5.83
N ASP A 102 6.33 3.54 -4.97
CA ASP A 102 5.31 2.50 -5.09
C ASP A 102 3.88 3.07 -5.16
N GLN A 103 3.63 4.22 -4.54
CA GLN A 103 2.34 4.92 -4.64
C GLN A 103 2.04 5.43 -6.05
N VAL A 104 3.08 5.76 -6.86
CA VAL A 104 2.90 6.24 -8.25
C VAL A 104 2.44 5.10 -9.14
N THR A 105 3.09 3.94 -9.03
CA THR A 105 2.70 2.75 -9.79
C THR A 105 1.36 2.19 -9.32
N ALA A 106 1.05 2.28 -8.02
CA ALA A 106 -0.26 1.92 -7.48
C ALA A 106 -1.38 2.81 -8.06
N LEU A 107 -1.16 4.13 -8.17
CA LEU A 107 -2.09 5.05 -8.82
C LEU A 107 -2.30 4.67 -10.28
N ALA A 108 -1.20 4.48 -11.03
CA ALA A 108 -1.26 4.15 -12.44
C ALA A 108 -1.96 2.81 -12.71
N GLY A 109 -1.72 1.81 -11.85
CA GLY A 109 -2.39 0.50 -11.92
C GLY A 109 -3.87 0.58 -11.63
N ALA A 110 -4.23 1.29 -10.58
CA ALA A 110 -5.62 1.39 -10.16
C ALA A 110 -6.50 2.17 -11.14
N LEU A 111 -5.99 3.27 -11.71
CA LEU A 111 -6.75 4.16 -12.61
C LEU A 111 -6.42 3.95 -14.10
N GLY A 112 -5.49 3.05 -14.45
CA GLY A 112 -5.02 2.85 -15.82
C GLY A 112 -4.15 3.98 -16.37
N GLN A 113 -3.85 4.98 -15.55
CA GLN A 113 -3.04 6.16 -15.89
C GLN A 113 -2.45 6.78 -14.63
N PRO A 114 -1.27 7.44 -14.70
CA PRO A 114 -0.63 8.05 -13.53
C PRO A 114 -1.21 9.44 -13.20
N VAL A 115 -2.56 9.58 -13.24
CA VAL A 115 -3.28 10.85 -12.99
C VAL A 115 -4.52 10.57 -12.16
N GLY A 116 -4.77 11.35 -11.11
CA GLY A 116 -5.88 11.18 -10.18
C GLY A 116 -5.38 11.03 -8.75
N THR A 117 -6.13 10.30 -7.93
CA THR A 117 -5.83 10.12 -6.52
C THR A 117 -5.90 8.65 -6.14
N VAL A 118 -5.01 8.20 -5.26
CA VAL A 118 -5.07 6.90 -4.62
C VAL A 118 -4.96 7.06 -3.11
N LEU A 119 -5.89 6.43 -2.38
CA LEU A 119 -5.87 6.30 -0.93
C LEU A 119 -5.58 4.82 -0.60
N ILE A 120 -4.46 4.57 0.01
CA ILE A 120 -3.98 3.23 0.34
C ILE A 120 -4.03 3.05 1.84
N ALA A 121 -4.78 2.05 2.33
CA ALA A 121 -4.75 1.60 3.72
C ALA A 121 -4.53 0.07 3.77
N GLY A 122 -3.32 -0.30 4.07
CA GLY A 122 -2.84 -1.66 4.29
C GLY A 122 -2.22 -1.79 5.68
N THR A 123 -1.01 -2.32 5.81
CA THR A 123 -0.25 -2.32 7.06
C THR A 123 0.09 -0.90 7.54
N GLY A 124 0.35 0.03 6.61
CA GLY A 124 0.43 1.47 6.80
C GLY A 124 -0.62 2.17 5.96
N SER A 125 -0.66 3.51 5.95
CA SER A 125 -1.60 4.29 5.15
C SER A 125 -0.93 5.50 4.49
N ILE A 126 -1.39 5.85 3.30
CA ILE A 126 -0.91 6.99 2.52
C ILE A 126 -1.99 7.42 1.51
N CYS A 127 -2.10 8.70 1.26
CA CYS A 127 -2.79 9.24 0.10
C CYS A 127 -1.78 9.90 -0.83
N TYR A 128 -1.88 9.59 -2.11
CA TYR A 128 -1.08 10.20 -3.17
C TYR A 128 -1.98 10.69 -4.30
N ALA A 129 -1.67 11.88 -4.81
CA ALA A 129 -2.44 12.53 -5.86
C ALA A 129 -1.49 13.12 -6.91
N ARG A 130 -1.86 13.03 -8.20
CA ARG A 130 -1.07 13.56 -9.31
C ARG A 130 -1.97 14.12 -10.40
N THR A 131 -1.63 15.31 -10.90
CA THR A 131 -2.29 15.98 -12.01
C THR A 131 -1.70 15.58 -13.35
N ALA A 132 -2.40 15.89 -14.44
CA ALA A 132 -1.94 15.61 -15.80
C ALA A 132 -0.69 16.42 -16.20
N ASP A 133 -0.48 17.61 -15.59
CA ASP A 133 0.72 18.43 -15.77
C ASP A 133 1.90 17.98 -14.89
N GLY A 134 1.76 16.87 -14.15
CA GLY A 134 2.82 16.24 -13.37
C GLY A 134 3.01 16.81 -11.97
N ARG A 135 2.19 17.75 -11.49
CA ARG A 135 2.21 18.16 -10.08
C ARG A 135 1.70 17.03 -9.22
N GLU A 136 2.31 16.84 -8.09
CA GLU A 136 1.98 15.76 -7.17
C GLU A 136 1.94 16.23 -5.73
N ALA A 137 1.14 15.54 -4.93
CA ALA A 137 1.07 15.73 -3.48
C ALA A 137 0.86 14.40 -2.78
N ARG A 138 1.39 14.28 -1.58
CA ARG A 138 1.13 13.15 -0.71
C ARG A 138 0.74 13.64 0.67
N SER A 139 -0.06 12.83 1.35
CA SER A 139 -0.38 12.98 2.76
C SER A 139 -0.30 11.62 3.43
N GLY A 140 0.24 11.57 4.63
CA GLY A 140 0.46 10.33 5.34
C GLY A 140 1.67 9.52 4.82
N GLY A 141 1.79 8.28 5.31
CA GLY A 141 2.87 7.36 4.95
C GLY A 141 4.22 7.70 5.59
N TRP A 142 4.21 8.34 6.76
CA TRP A 142 5.43 8.70 7.48
C TRP A 142 5.89 7.65 8.48
N GLY A 143 5.11 6.57 8.61
CA GLY A 143 5.48 5.43 9.43
C GLY A 143 4.67 5.30 10.71
N HIS A 144 4.55 4.08 11.19
CA HIS A 144 3.59 3.64 12.21
C HIS A 144 3.82 4.20 13.63
N LEU A 145 5.00 4.78 13.91
CA LEU A 145 5.30 5.30 15.26
C LEU A 145 4.57 6.61 15.57
N PHE A 146 4.30 7.42 14.54
CA PHE A 146 3.71 8.76 14.70
C PHE A 146 2.72 9.12 13.59
N ASP A 147 2.44 8.18 12.68
CA ASP A 147 1.53 8.34 11.54
C ASP A 147 0.88 6.98 11.19
N ASP A 148 0.53 6.75 9.93
CA ASP A 148 -0.17 5.56 9.43
C ASP A 148 -1.59 5.41 10.01
N GLU A 149 -2.28 6.49 10.39
CA GLU A 149 -3.64 6.44 10.94
C GLU A 149 -4.64 5.86 9.91
N GLY A 150 -5.62 5.10 10.40
CA GLY A 150 -6.55 4.35 9.55
C GLY A 150 -5.98 3.07 8.91
N SER A 151 -4.69 2.76 9.11
CA SER A 151 -4.06 1.51 8.66
C SER A 151 -4.40 0.32 9.57
N ALA A 152 -4.10 -0.90 9.12
CA ALA A 152 -4.25 -2.10 9.94
C ALA A 152 -3.42 -2.03 11.23
N TYR A 153 -2.23 -1.42 11.19
CA TYR A 153 -1.45 -1.21 12.41
C TYR A 153 -2.17 -0.30 13.40
N ALA A 154 -2.65 0.86 12.94
CA ALA A 154 -3.38 1.80 13.78
C ALA A 154 -4.65 1.16 14.37
N LEU A 155 -5.43 0.44 13.55
CA LEU A 155 -6.59 -0.31 14.00
C LEU A 155 -6.23 -1.36 15.07
N GLY A 156 -5.15 -2.13 14.85
CA GLY A 156 -4.68 -3.13 15.82
C GLY A 156 -4.20 -2.50 17.13
N ARG A 157 -3.47 -1.39 17.06
CA ARG A 157 -3.05 -0.57 18.21
C ARG A 157 -4.27 -0.08 19.01
N ASP A 158 -5.27 0.44 18.32
CA ASP A 158 -6.44 1.01 18.97
C ASP A 158 -7.36 -0.07 19.57
N ILE A 159 -7.41 -1.29 18.98
CA ILE A 159 -8.01 -2.47 19.61
C ILE A 159 -7.33 -2.78 20.95
N LEU A 160 -6.00 -2.90 20.98
CA LEU A 160 -5.26 -3.17 22.21
C LEU A 160 -5.47 -2.06 23.25
N ARG A 161 -5.50 -0.80 22.81
CA ARG A 161 -5.79 0.36 23.63
C ARG A 161 -7.20 0.31 24.23
N ALA A 162 -8.22 -0.09 23.46
CA ALA A 162 -9.58 -0.24 23.91
C ALA A 162 -9.69 -1.32 25.01
N VAL A 163 -9.04 -2.49 24.80
CA VAL A 163 -8.99 -3.59 25.79
C VAL A 163 -8.38 -3.15 27.12
N VAL A 164 -7.22 -2.47 27.08
CA VAL A 164 -6.56 -1.99 28.30
C VAL A 164 -7.41 -0.95 29.03
N ARG A 165 -8.02 -0.01 28.31
CA ARG A 165 -8.87 1.02 28.90
C ARG A 165 -10.15 0.46 29.54
N ALA A 166 -10.73 -0.58 28.93
CA ALA A 166 -11.85 -1.30 29.52
C ALA A 166 -11.46 -2.05 30.79
N ALA A 167 -10.29 -2.72 30.78
CA ALA A 167 -9.80 -3.50 31.92
C ALA A 167 -9.49 -2.65 33.18
N ASP A 168 -9.03 -1.40 33.01
CA ASP A 168 -8.75 -0.50 34.13
C ASP A 168 -9.90 0.51 34.44
N GLY A 169 -11.07 0.33 33.82
CA GLY A 169 -12.27 1.10 34.10
C GLY A 169 -12.30 2.51 33.47
N ARG A 170 -11.35 2.88 32.61
CA ARG A 170 -11.34 4.15 31.88
C ARG A 170 -12.31 4.20 30.70
N ALA A 171 -12.84 3.06 30.29
CA ALA A 171 -13.82 2.90 29.24
C ALA A 171 -14.83 1.81 29.60
N PRO A 172 -16.03 1.78 28.99
CA PRO A 172 -16.96 0.67 29.12
C PRO A 172 -16.35 -0.68 28.69
N ALA A 173 -16.96 -1.78 29.14
CA ALA A 173 -16.63 -3.11 28.65
C ALA A 173 -16.80 -3.20 27.14
N THR A 174 -15.95 -3.99 26.48
CA THR A 174 -15.95 -4.17 25.03
C THR A 174 -15.79 -5.63 24.65
N ALA A 175 -16.47 -6.05 23.58
CA ALA A 175 -16.33 -7.40 23.00
C ALA A 175 -14.89 -7.67 22.51
N LEU A 176 -14.13 -6.63 22.21
CA LEU A 176 -12.71 -6.75 21.82
C LEU A 176 -11.86 -7.42 22.89
N THR A 177 -12.24 -7.32 24.19
CA THR A 177 -11.51 -7.97 25.29
C THR A 177 -11.47 -9.48 25.11
N GLU A 178 -12.60 -10.11 24.85
CA GLU A 178 -12.69 -11.56 24.64
C GLU A 178 -12.02 -11.98 23.32
N LEU A 179 -12.25 -11.22 22.23
CA LEU A 179 -11.66 -11.50 20.93
C LEU A 179 -10.12 -11.44 20.96
N VAL A 180 -9.55 -10.46 21.67
CA VAL A 180 -8.10 -10.37 21.86
C VAL A 180 -7.60 -11.50 22.77
N ALA A 181 -8.31 -11.85 23.84
CA ALA A 181 -7.96 -12.96 24.71
C ALA A 181 -7.89 -14.29 23.94
N GLN A 182 -8.86 -14.56 23.08
CA GLN A 182 -8.85 -15.73 22.19
C GLN A 182 -7.68 -15.69 21.21
N ARG A 183 -7.40 -14.55 20.61
CA ARG A 183 -6.29 -14.35 19.64
C ARG A 183 -4.92 -14.55 20.27
N LEU A 184 -4.74 -14.13 21.53
CA LEU A 184 -3.48 -14.24 22.29
C LEU A 184 -3.38 -15.52 23.14
N GLY A 185 -4.45 -16.32 23.22
CA GLY A 185 -4.50 -17.58 23.95
C GLY A 185 -4.58 -17.43 25.47
N ALA A 186 -4.85 -16.22 25.99
CA ALA A 186 -4.97 -15.99 27.42
C ALA A 186 -5.74 -14.70 27.75
N PRO A 187 -6.56 -14.68 28.81
CA PRO A 187 -7.34 -13.51 29.23
C PRO A 187 -6.49 -12.48 30.00
N GLY A 188 -7.00 -11.25 30.02
CA GLY A 188 -6.47 -10.16 30.83
C GLY A 188 -5.40 -9.31 30.14
N VAL A 189 -4.91 -8.28 30.85
CA VAL A 189 -3.97 -7.27 30.31
C VAL A 189 -2.55 -7.80 30.18
N GLN A 190 -2.13 -8.75 31.03
CA GLN A 190 -0.74 -9.26 31.01
C GLN A 190 -0.36 -9.95 29.67
N PRO A 191 -1.23 -10.75 29.02
CA PRO A 191 -0.97 -11.24 27.67
C PRO A 191 -0.84 -10.11 26.64
N VAL A 192 -1.63 -9.04 26.73
CA VAL A 192 -1.53 -7.86 25.85
C VAL A 192 -0.15 -7.22 25.99
N ILE A 193 0.31 -6.99 27.23
CA ILE A 193 1.65 -6.41 27.47
C ILE A 193 2.75 -7.31 26.91
N ARG A 194 2.71 -8.62 27.24
CA ARG A 194 3.71 -9.58 26.72
C ARG A 194 3.74 -9.62 25.20
N PHE A 195 2.57 -9.63 24.56
CA PHE A 195 2.47 -9.59 23.09
C PHE A 195 3.07 -8.29 22.54
N THR A 196 2.65 -7.13 23.06
CA THR A 196 3.06 -5.82 22.51
C THR A 196 4.56 -5.57 22.62
N TYR A 197 5.19 -6.01 23.72
CA TYR A 197 6.61 -5.77 24.00
C TYR A 197 7.53 -6.95 23.69
N ALA A 198 7.01 -8.04 23.12
CA ALA A 198 7.84 -9.14 22.67
C ALA A 198 8.78 -8.70 21.53
N PRO A 199 10.06 -9.09 21.54
CA PRO A 199 10.98 -8.76 20.43
C PRO A 199 10.54 -9.28 19.07
N THR A 200 9.66 -10.27 19.04
CA THR A 200 9.06 -10.87 17.83
C THR A 200 7.84 -10.12 17.33
N THR A 201 7.28 -9.20 18.12
CA THR A 201 6.10 -8.41 17.72
C THR A 201 6.55 -7.20 16.95
N THR A 202 6.31 -7.24 15.65
CA THR A 202 6.55 -6.14 14.72
C THR A 202 5.22 -5.45 14.40
N LYS A 203 5.28 -4.44 13.54
CA LYS A 203 4.06 -3.78 13.05
C LYS A 203 3.09 -4.76 12.35
N LYS A 204 3.58 -5.87 11.79
CA LYS A 204 2.73 -6.86 11.12
C LYS A 204 1.86 -7.65 12.11
N GLU A 205 2.42 -8.04 13.25
CA GLU A 205 1.69 -8.77 14.29
C GLU A 205 0.59 -7.90 14.90
N ILE A 206 0.86 -6.61 15.13
CA ILE A 206 -0.15 -5.66 15.60
C ILE A 206 -1.22 -5.44 14.53
N ALA A 207 -0.84 -5.22 13.27
CA ALA A 207 -1.76 -5.07 12.16
C ALA A 207 -2.67 -6.30 11.96
N ALA A 208 -2.19 -7.50 12.28
CA ALA A 208 -2.95 -8.74 12.20
C ALA A 208 -4.13 -8.83 13.20
N LEU A 209 -4.26 -7.87 14.11
CA LEU A 209 -5.41 -7.75 15.01
C LEU A 209 -6.59 -6.99 14.36
N ALA A 210 -6.36 -6.19 13.33
CA ALA A 210 -7.41 -5.36 12.71
C ALA A 210 -8.69 -6.13 12.33
N PRO A 211 -8.64 -7.38 11.82
CA PRO A 211 -9.85 -8.14 11.52
C PRO A 211 -10.75 -8.46 12.74
N LEU A 212 -10.26 -8.29 13.98
CA LEU A 212 -11.08 -8.46 15.18
C LEU A 212 -12.18 -7.38 15.30
N LEU A 213 -12.09 -6.29 14.54
CA LEU A 213 -13.15 -5.28 14.47
C LEU A 213 -14.44 -5.85 13.87
N ASP A 214 -14.36 -6.72 12.87
CA ASP A 214 -15.55 -7.21 12.17
C ASP A 214 -16.51 -7.96 13.11
N PRO A 215 -16.09 -8.99 13.89
CA PRO A 215 -16.98 -9.64 14.84
C PRO A 215 -17.41 -8.73 16.00
N ALA A 216 -16.62 -7.73 16.40
CA ALA A 216 -17.03 -6.76 17.42
C ALA A 216 -18.13 -5.80 16.87
N LEU A 217 -18.00 -5.34 15.64
CA LEU A 217 -19.01 -4.51 14.96
C LEU A 217 -20.34 -5.27 14.79
N GLN A 218 -20.30 -6.56 14.44
CA GLN A 218 -21.49 -7.41 14.34
C GLN A 218 -22.24 -7.54 15.68
N GLN A 219 -21.52 -7.42 16.80
CA GLN A 219 -22.10 -7.39 18.14
C GLN A 219 -22.56 -6.00 18.59
N GLY A 220 -22.44 -4.97 17.73
CA GLY A 220 -22.80 -3.59 18.07
C GLY A 220 -21.83 -2.93 19.05
N ASP A 221 -20.58 -3.41 19.16
CA ASP A 221 -19.60 -2.91 20.12
C ASP A 221 -19.24 -1.44 19.90
N ALA A 222 -19.46 -0.61 20.92
CA ALA A 222 -19.27 0.82 20.82
C ALA A 222 -17.79 1.22 20.64
N ALA A 223 -16.84 0.46 21.21
CA ALA A 223 -15.42 0.74 21.04
C ALA A 223 -14.97 0.44 19.60
N ALA A 224 -15.45 -0.67 19.03
CA ALA A 224 -15.18 -1.00 17.61
C ALA A 224 -15.77 0.05 16.65
N GLN A 225 -17.00 0.52 16.91
CA GLN A 225 -17.62 1.60 16.15
C GLN A 225 -16.81 2.90 16.23
N ALA A 226 -16.33 3.28 17.42
CA ALA A 226 -15.52 4.46 17.62
C ALA A 226 -14.15 4.36 16.91
N ILE A 227 -13.53 3.20 16.90
CA ILE A 227 -12.27 2.94 16.18
C ILE A 227 -12.48 3.12 14.67
N ILE A 228 -13.53 2.54 14.11
CA ILE A 228 -13.87 2.70 12.68
C ILE A 228 -14.18 4.16 12.33
N ALA A 229 -14.94 4.85 13.17
CA ALA A 229 -15.28 6.27 12.95
C ALA A 229 -14.02 7.14 12.92
N HIS A 230 -13.12 6.96 13.90
CA HIS A 230 -11.84 7.66 13.96
C HIS A 230 -10.96 7.36 12.74
N ALA A 231 -10.80 6.09 12.39
CA ALA A 231 -10.03 5.70 11.21
C ALA A 231 -10.58 6.31 9.91
N ALA A 232 -11.91 6.38 9.77
CA ALA A 232 -12.54 6.99 8.61
C ALA A 232 -12.31 8.52 8.57
N ASP A 233 -12.32 9.19 9.71
CA ASP A 233 -12.03 10.63 9.80
C ASP A 233 -10.58 10.92 9.40
N GLU A 234 -9.62 10.16 9.91
CA GLU A 234 -8.19 10.29 9.57
C GLU A 234 -7.90 10.04 8.09
N LEU A 235 -8.43 8.96 7.52
CA LEU A 235 -8.29 8.65 6.10
C LEU A 235 -8.93 9.72 5.21
N THR A 236 -10.06 10.31 5.64
CA THR A 236 -10.73 11.39 4.91
C THR A 236 -9.89 12.67 4.94
N GLN A 237 -9.34 13.03 6.11
CA GLN A 237 -8.44 14.19 6.25
C GLN A 237 -7.18 14.02 5.39
N MET A 238 -6.59 12.83 5.41
CA MET A 238 -5.42 12.49 4.60
C MET A 238 -5.71 12.66 3.10
N ALA A 239 -6.86 12.17 2.64
CA ALA A 239 -7.30 12.30 1.25
C ALA A 239 -7.51 13.78 0.86
N ALA A 240 -8.21 14.53 1.69
CA ALA A 240 -8.45 15.96 1.46
C ALA A 240 -7.13 16.74 1.38
N ALA A 241 -6.19 16.49 2.29
CA ALA A 241 -4.90 17.16 2.33
C ALA A 241 -4.04 16.90 1.08
N ALA A 242 -4.12 15.71 0.48
CA ALA A 242 -3.42 15.40 -0.77
C ALA A 242 -4.10 16.03 -2.00
N MET A 243 -5.43 16.06 -2.05
CA MET A 243 -6.18 16.53 -3.24
C MET A 243 -6.28 18.05 -3.35
N GLN A 244 -6.53 18.73 -2.23
CA GLN A 244 -6.84 20.17 -2.24
C GLN A 244 -5.78 21.04 -2.88
N PRO A 245 -4.47 20.88 -2.60
CA PRO A 245 -3.42 21.70 -3.21
C PRO A 245 -3.33 21.55 -4.73
N LEU A 246 -3.83 20.43 -5.27
CA LEU A 246 -3.76 20.09 -6.70
C LEU A 246 -5.06 20.39 -7.45
N GLY A 247 -6.13 20.77 -6.76
CA GLY A 247 -7.44 20.99 -7.37
C GLY A 247 -8.14 19.69 -7.82
N LEU A 248 -7.81 18.55 -7.20
CA LEU A 248 -8.33 17.21 -7.56
C LEU A 248 -9.58 16.80 -6.74
N GLN A 249 -10.38 17.77 -6.28
CA GLN A 249 -11.64 17.51 -5.56
C GLN A 249 -12.75 16.96 -6.45
N THR A 250 -12.54 17.00 -7.75
CA THR A 250 -13.36 16.34 -8.78
C THR A 250 -12.52 15.30 -9.49
N GLY A 251 -13.10 14.23 -9.98
CA GLY A 251 -12.37 13.18 -10.69
C GLY A 251 -12.43 11.83 -10.01
N SER A 252 -11.38 11.04 -10.09
CA SER A 252 -11.36 9.66 -9.59
C SER A 252 -10.36 9.46 -8.47
N MET A 253 -10.81 8.75 -7.44
CA MET A 253 -9.96 8.23 -6.35
C MET A 253 -10.09 6.72 -6.25
N ALA A 254 -8.98 6.00 -6.40
CA ALA A 254 -8.95 4.58 -6.12
C ALA A 254 -8.68 4.32 -4.63
N LEU A 255 -9.43 3.38 -4.04
CA LEU A 255 -9.27 2.94 -2.66
C LEU A 255 -8.55 1.60 -2.65
N LEU A 256 -7.33 1.57 -2.15
CA LEU A 256 -6.44 0.41 -2.18
C LEU A 256 -6.01 -0.03 -0.77
N GLY A 257 -5.36 -1.18 -0.74
CA GLY A 257 -4.85 -1.79 0.49
C GLY A 257 -5.87 -2.67 1.18
N SER A 258 -5.36 -3.65 1.92
CA SER A 258 -6.17 -4.72 2.50
C SER A 258 -7.25 -4.24 3.48
N VAL A 259 -7.06 -3.10 4.12
CA VAL A 259 -8.04 -2.52 5.03
C VAL A 259 -9.25 -2.01 4.26
N LEU A 260 -9.03 -1.11 3.27
CA LEU A 260 -10.12 -0.54 2.47
C LEU A 260 -10.77 -1.55 1.51
N GLN A 261 -10.06 -2.62 1.16
CA GLN A 261 -10.61 -3.67 0.29
C GLN A 261 -11.40 -4.74 1.04
N LYS A 262 -11.11 -4.98 2.34
CA LYS A 262 -11.71 -6.08 3.10
C LYS A 262 -12.65 -5.61 4.21
N ASN A 263 -12.44 -4.44 4.80
CA ASN A 263 -13.34 -3.89 5.81
C ASN A 263 -14.37 -2.97 5.14
N GLU A 264 -15.53 -3.55 4.79
CA GLU A 264 -16.61 -2.85 4.11
C GLU A 264 -17.16 -1.69 4.93
N THR A 265 -17.21 -1.83 6.26
CA THR A 265 -17.70 -0.77 7.16
C THR A 265 -16.81 0.46 7.10
N LEU A 266 -15.49 0.28 7.17
CA LEU A 266 -14.56 1.40 7.07
C LEU A 266 -14.57 2.01 5.65
N ARG A 267 -14.55 1.17 4.61
CA ARG A 267 -14.63 1.63 3.21
C ARG A 267 -15.87 2.50 2.98
N ALA A 268 -17.04 2.03 3.41
CA ALA A 268 -18.29 2.77 3.28
C ALA A 268 -18.27 4.09 4.07
N ALA A 269 -17.72 4.08 5.28
CA ALA A 269 -17.60 5.27 6.11
C ALA A 269 -16.69 6.34 5.48
N VAL A 270 -15.55 5.94 4.87
CA VAL A 270 -14.64 6.83 4.14
C VAL A 270 -15.33 7.41 2.90
N ILE A 271 -15.97 6.57 2.07
CA ILE A 271 -16.69 7.03 0.88
C ILE A 271 -17.78 8.04 1.26
N THR A 272 -18.57 7.74 2.29
CA THR A 272 -19.65 8.63 2.75
C THR A 272 -19.10 10.02 3.13
N ARG A 273 -18.01 10.08 3.89
CA ARG A 273 -17.38 11.35 4.32
C ARG A 273 -16.78 12.12 3.14
N LEU A 274 -16.06 11.41 2.26
CA LEU A 274 -15.46 12.03 1.08
C LEU A 274 -16.53 12.55 0.11
N THR A 275 -17.62 11.80 -0.10
CA THR A 275 -18.74 12.25 -0.94
C THR A 275 -19.47 13.46 -0.35
N ALA A 276 -19.61 13.51 0.98
CA ALA A 276 -20.18 14.68 1.65
C ALA A 276 -19.32 15.95 1.48
N GLN A 277 -18.01 15.78 1.48
CA GLN A 277 -17.04 16.88 1.31
C GLN A 277 -16.78 17.23 -0.17
N PHE A 278 -16.78 16.23 -1.05
CA PHE A 278 -16.47 16.32 -2.47
C PHE A 278 -17.52 15.56 -3.30
N PRO A 279 -18.70 16.16 -3.55
CA PRO A 279 -19.84 15.45 -4.14
C PRO A 279 -19.65 14.90 -5.55
N THR A 280 -18.64 15.37 -6.27
CA THR A 280 -18.32 14.95 -7.66
C THR A 280 -17.15 13.98 -7.73
N LEU A 281 -16.55 13.62 -6.58
CA LEU A 281 -15.49 12.63 -6.52
C LEU A 281 -16.07 11.23 -6.78
N THR A 282 -15.41 10.45 -7.63
CA THR A 282 -15.80 9.08 -7.96
C THR A 282 -14.80 8.07 -7.40
N PHE A 283 -15.29 6.85 -7.12
CA PHE A 283 -14.50 5.78 -6.51
C PHE A 283 -14.55 4.53 -7.39
N PRO A 284 -13.85 4.53 -8.55
CA PRO A 284 -13.83 3.38 -9.44
C PRO A 284 -13.13 2.18 -8.79
N GLU A 285 -13.54 0.97 -9.17
CA GLU A 285 -12.77 -0.22 -8.84
C GLU A 285 -11.45 -0.21 -9.59
N PRO A 286 -10.35 -0.65 -8.95
CA PRO A 286 -9.04 -0.70 -9.59
C PRO A 286 -9.04 -1.56 -10.86
N VAL A 287 -8.45 -1.05 -11.95
CA VAL A 287 -8.36 -1.78 -13.22
C VAL A 287 -7.16 -2.72 -13.29
N GLY A 288 -6.17 -2.54 -12.43
CA GLY A 288 -4.97 -3.38 -12.32
C GLY A 288 -4.22 -3.14 -11.02
N ASP A 289 -3.14 -3.88 -10.82
CA ASP A 289 -2.25 -3.74 -9.66
C ASP A 289 -1.07 -2.79 -9.94
N ALA A 290 -0.16 -2.63 -8.96
CA ALA A 290 0.98 -1.71 -9.10
C ALA A 290 1.99 -2.16 -10.18
N ALA A 291 2.13 -3.48 -10.43
CA ALA A 291 2.98 -3.97 -11.53
C ALA A 291 2.36 -3.64 -12.90
N ASP A 292 1.01 -3.75 -13.03
CA ASP A 292 0.28 -3.27 -14.20
C ASP A 292 0.52 -1.78 -14.43
N GLY A 293 0.44 -0.98 -13.36
CA GLY A 293 0.66 0.46 -13.42
C GLY A 293 2.09 0.81 -13.82
N ALA A 294 3.07 0.10 -13.30
CA ALA A 294 4.46 0.26 -13.70
C ALA A 294 4.64 -0.08 -15.19
N ALA A 295 4.00 -1.13 -15.72
CA ALA A 295 4.06 -1.48 -17.14
C ALA A 295 3.40 -0.41 -18.03
N VAL A 296 2.26 0.15 -17.61
CA VAL A 296 1.61 1.30 -18.28
C VAL A 296 2.55 2.52 -18.32
N MET A 297 3.26 2.80 -17.24
CA MET A 297 4.23 3.90 -17.19
C MET A 297 5.44 3.62 -18.07
N ALA A 298 5.94 2.40 -18.12
CA ALA A 298 7.05 2.00 -18.99
C ALA A 298 6.71 2.15 -20.48
N GLU A 299 5.45 1.93 -20.87
CA GLU A 299 4.98 2.06 -22.26
C GLU A 299 4.83 3.53 -22.71
N ASN A 300 4.52 4.43 -21.77
CA ASN A 300 4.19 5.84 -22.06
C ASN A 300 5.35 6.81 -21.76
N GLY A 301 6.47 6.36 -21.26
CA GLY A 301 7.66 7.13 -20.94
C GLY A 301 8.78 6.87 -21.89
#